data_3c515782255029895c813ab2a57268ff
#
_entry.id   3c515782255029895c813ab2a57268ff
#
_cell.length_a   1.000
_cell.length_b   1.000
_cell.length_c   1.000
_cell.angle_alpha   90.00
_cell.angle_beta   90.00
_cell.angle_gamma   90.00
#
_symmetry.space_group_name_H-M   'P 1'
#
loop_
_entity.id
_entity.type
_entity.pdbx_description
1 polymer ?
#
loop_
_entity_poly.entity_id
_entity_poly.type
_entity_poly.pdbx_seq_one_letter_code
_entity_poly.pdbx_strand_id
1 'polypeptide(L)'
;MTAGRGIVHSEMPQQESGVMRGFQLWLNLPAAEKMKPAGYRDIQPEDIPVFNQPGASVKLIAGEMNVSGVQVSGAVTGGTTEPLYADIHLEPNAQLSLPVAPPLNAMLYLYEGNASLVTGEAQTQLRLSAANLLDDGDEILLAAGPSGARLLLIAGRPIGEPIVQYGPFVMNTREEIEQALRDYQTGRLTAA
;
A
#
# COMPACT_ATOMS: atom_id res chain seq x y z
N MET A 1 -11.45 1.90 -1.25
CA MET A 1 -12.17 2.80 -2.18
C MET A 1 -11.47 2.82 -3.53
N THR A 2 -12.23 2.78 -4.61
CA THR A 2 -11.75 3.05 -5.97
C THR A 2 -12.44 4.32 -6.46
N ALA A 3 -11.68 5.36 -6.78
CA ALA A 3 -12.26 6.63 -7.21
C ALA A 3 -12.93 6.53 -8.58
N GLY A 4 -12.33 5.75 -9.51
CA GLY A 4 -12.84 5.65 -10.88
C GLY A 4 -13.01 7.02 -11.51
N ARG A 5 -14.15 7.25 -12.15
CA ARG A 5 -14.48 8.55 -12.77
C ARG A 5 -14.65 9.70 -11.76
N GLY A 6 -14.81 9.38 -10.48
CA GLY A 6 -14.86 10.37 -9.40
C GLY A 6 -15.71 9.91 -8.21
N ILE A 7 -15.27 10.25 -7.03
CA ILE A 7 -16.00 10.05 -5.78
C ILE A 7 -15.68 11.18 -4.82
N VAL A 8 -16.69 11.62 -4.06
CA VAL A 8 -16.50 12.54 -2.95
C VAL A 8 -16.74 11.76 -1.66
N HIS A 9 -15.80 11.81 -0.75
CA HIS A 9 -15.92 11.13 0.55
C HIS A 9 -15.41 12.03 1.67
N SER A 10 -15.72 11.66 2.90
CA SER A 10 -15.20 12.31 4.10
C SER A 10 -14.67 11.25 5.06
N GLU A 11 -13.62 11.58 5.78
CA GLU A 11 -13.04 10.76 6.83
C GLU A 11 -13.32 11.43 8.18
N MET A 12 -14.01 10.70 9.07
CA MET A 12 -14.38 11.21 10.38
C MET A 12 -13.83 10.30 11.47
N PRO A 13 -12.68 10.65 12.06
CA PRO A 13 -12.13 9.90 13.18
C PRO A 13 -13.11 9.89 14.37
N GLN A 14 -13.30 8.72 14.97
CA GLN A 14 -14.19 8.54 16.13
C GLN A 14 -13.40 8.24 17.41
N GLN A 15 -12.22 8.84 17.54
CA GLN A 15 -11.37 8.63 18.70
C GLN A 15 -11.70 9.64 19.80
N GLU A 16 -11.89 9.16 21.03
CA GLU A 16 -12.17 10.00 22.19
C GLU A 16 -10.91 10.48 22.91
N SER A 17 -9.81 9.73 22.84
CA SER A 17 -8.55 10.06 23.52
C SER A 17 -7.35 9.36 22.88
N GLY A 18 -6.13 9.85 23.17
CA GLY A 18 -4.86 9.27 22.70
C GLY A 18 -4.42 9.82 21.34
N VAL A 19 -3.46 9.13 20.72
CA VAL A 19 -2.91 9.48 19.40
C VAL A 19 -3.51 8.56 18.35
N MET A 20 -4.14 9.14 17.33
CA MET A 20 -4.53 8.41 16.13
C MET A 20 -3.40 8.44 15.11
N ARG A 21 -2.96 7.26 14.68
CA ARG A 21 -2.02 7.10 13.57
C ARG A 21 -2.71 6.38 12.44
N GLY A 22 -2.68 6.95 11.25
CA GLY A 22 -3.24 6.36 10.05
C GLY A 22 -2.34 6.61 8.84
N PHE A 23 -2.53 5.79 7.81
CA PHE A 23 -1.86 5.95 6.53
C PHE A 23 -2.92 5.96 5.44
N GLN A 24 -2.85 6.93 4.54
CA GLN A 24 -3.67 6.96 3.35
C GLN A 24 -2.78 6.60 2.15
N LEU A 25 -3.01 5.43 1.57
CA LEU A 25 -2.30 5.00 0.37
C LEU A 25 -3.10 5.41 -0.87
N TRP A 26 -2.43 6.11 -1.78
CA TRP A 26 -2.96 6.44 -3.10
C TRP A 26 -2.28 5.58 -4.15
N LEU A 27 -3.07 4.75 -4.81
CA LEU A 27 -2.63 3.88 -5.89
C LEU A 27 -3.28 4.35 -7.19
N ASN A 28 -2.46 4.58 -8.23
CA ASN A 28 -2.95 5.02 -9.53
C ASN A 28 -3.66 3.88 -10.27
N LEU A 29 -4.54 4.24 -11.20
CA LEU A 29 -5.22 3.32 -12.11
C LEU A 29 -4.67 3.48 -13.54
N PRO A 30 -4.61 2.39 -14.33
CA PRO A 30 -4.36 2.50 -15.77
C PRO A 30 -5.40 3.37 -16.47
N ALA A 31 -5.03 4.00 -17.57
CA ALA A 31 -5.92 4.86 -18.37
C ALA A 31 -7.27 4.19 -18.66
N ALA A 32 -7.24 2.93 -19.07
CA ALA A 32 -8.45 2.15 -19.38
C ALA A 32 -9.43 1.98 -18.20
N GLU A 33 -8.95 2.15 -16.97
CA GLU A 33 -9.75 1.97 -15.76
C GLU A 33 -10.10 3.28 -15.04
N LYS A 34 -9.51 4.40 -15.44
CA LYS A 34 -9.72 5.68 -14.74
C LYS A 34 -11.19 6.12 -14.73
N MET A 35 -11.91 5.84 -15.82
CA MET A 35 -13.31 6.25 -15.97
C MET A 35 -14.33 5.16 -15.56
N LYS A 36 -13.88 4.07 -14.93
CA LYS A 36 -14.80 3.06 -14.39
C LYS A 36 -15.66 3.62 -13.25
N PRO A 37 -16.81 2.99 -12.93
CA PRO A 37 -17.63 3.41 -11.79
C PRO A 37 -16.81 3.44 -10.50
N ALA A 38 -17.10 4.44 -9.65
CA ALA A 38 -16.55 4.49 -8.31
C ALA A 38 -17.04 3.32 -7.45
N GLY A 39 -16.20 2.87 -6.53
CA GLY A 39 -16.54 1.82 -5.59
C GLY A 39 -16.02 2.12 -4.19
N TYR A 40 -16.85 1.89 -3.20
CA TYR A 40 -16.49 2.04 -1.79
C TYR A 40 -16.83 0.77 -1.02
N ARG A 41 -15.89 0.33 -0.20
CA ARG A 41 -16.11 -0.76 0.75
C ARG A 41 -15.44 -0.38 2.07
N ASP A 42 -16.19 -0.43 3.14
CA ASP A 42 -15.66 -0.36 4.49
C ASP A 42 -15.19 -1.76 4.91
N ILE A 43 -13.99 -1.85 5.44
CA ILE A 43 -13.36 -3.11 5.86
C ILE A 43 -13.09 -2.99 7.35
N GLN A 44 -13.70 -3.87 8.12
CA GLN A 44 -13.53 -3.87 9.56
C GLN A 44 -12.18 -4.49 9.95
N PRO A 45 -11.61 -4.12 11.10
CA PRO A 45 -10.31 -4.66 11.54
C PRO A 45 -10.24 -6.19 11.58
N GLU A 46 -11.34 -6.86 11.93
CA GLU A 46 -11.49 -8.30 11.98
C GLU A 46 -11.51 -8.99 10.61
N ASP A 47 -11.85 -8.24 9.55
CA ASP A 47 -11.84 -8.74 8.18
C ASP A 47 -10.43 -8.75 7.57
N ILE A 48 -9.45 -8.11 8.23
CA ILE A 48 -8.09 -8.04 7.73
C ILE A 48 -7.28 -9.21 8.31
N PRO A 49 -6.83 -10.15 7.48
CA PRO A 49 -6.10 -11.32 7.96
C PRO A 49 -4.76 -10.93 8.57
N VAL A 50 -4.43 -11.59 9.67
CA VAL A 50 -3.14 -11.48 10.35
C VAL A 50 -2.51 -12.86 10.40
N PHE A 51 -1.27 -12.96 9.95
CA PHE A 51 -0.49 -14.17 10.16
C PHE A 51 0.74 -13.88 11.02
N ASN A 52 1.13 -14.87 11.80
CA ASN A 52 2.23 -14.74 12.75
C ASN A 52 3.36 -15.70 12.38
N GLN A 53 4.58 -15.23 12.53
CA GLN A 53 5.80 -16.01 12.53
C GLN A 53 6.56 -15.75 13.84
N PRO A 54 7.59 -16.54 14.19
CA PRO A 54 8.37 -16.27 15.39
C PRO A 54 8.92 -14.85 15.42
N GLY A 55 8.50 -14.06 16.41
CA GLY A 55 8.90 -12.66 16.58
C GLY A 55 8.31 -11.67 15.56
N ALA A 56 7.33 -12.07 14.75
CA ALA A 56 6.72 -11.20 13.74
C ALA A 56 5.21 -11.41 13.61
N SER A 57 4.51 -10.31 13.36
CA SER A 57 3.08 -10.30 13.00
C SER A 57 2.90 -9.48 11.73
N VAL A 58 2.17 -10.02 10.77
CA VAL A 58 1.90 -9.37 9.48
C VAL A 58 0.41 -9.30 9.25
N LYS A 59 -0.11 -8.08 9.16
CA LYS A 59 -1.49 -7.79 8.79
C LYS A 59 -1.53 -7.53 7.28
N LEU A 60 -2.14 -8.45 6.52
CA LEU A 60 -2.22 -8.33 5.07
C LEU A 60 -3.50 -7.60 4.66
N ILE A 61 -3.36 -6.34 4.28
CA ILE A 61 -4.48 -5.45 3.96
C ILE A 61 -4.93 -5.69 2.52
N ALA A 62 -3.98 -5.77 1.59
CA ALA A 62 -4.27 -6.03 0.18
C ALA A 62 -3.24 -6.98 -0.43
N GLY A 63 -3.68 -7.69 -1.48
CA GLY A 63 -2.86 -8.61 -2.25
C GLY A 63 -2.86 -10.04 -1.70
N GLU A 64 -1.96 -10.82 -2.22
CA GLU A 64 -1.81 -12.24 -1.88
C GLU A 64 -0.34 -12.56 -1.67
N MET A 65 -0.05 -13.42 -0.70
CA MET A 65 1.29 -13.90 -0.39
C MET A 65 1.27 -15.41 -0.17
N ASN A 66 2.32 -16.09 -0.63
CA ASN A 66 2.57 -17.46 -0.23
C ASN A 66 3.59 -17.47 0.92
N VAL A 67 3.12 -17.70 2.12
CA VAL A 67 3.98 -17.71 3.32
C VAL A 67 4.19 -19.17 3.76
N SER A 68 5.42 -19.66 3.63
CA SER A 68 5.77 -21.04 4.03
C SER A 68 4.86 -22.11 3.40
N GLY A 69 4.48 -21.94 2.12
CA GLY A 69 3.60 -22.86 1.39
C GLY A 69 2.09 -22.66 1.64
N VAL A 70 1.72 -21.69 2.47
CA VAL A 70 0.32 -21.33 2.73
C VAL A 70 -0.03 -20.04 1.98
N GLN A 71 -1.05 -20.08 1.14
CA GLN A 71 -1.57 -18.89 0.46
C GLN A 71 -2.39 -18.06 1.46
N VAL A 72 -1.99 -16.81 1.65
CA VAL A 72 -2.72 -15.82 2.45
C VAL A 72 -3.23 -14.74 1.51
N SER A 73 -4.52 -14.46 1.57
CA SER A 73 -5.17 -13.39 0.79
C SER A 73 -5.59 -12.25 1.71
N GLY A 74 -5.26 -11.03 1.36
CA GLY A 74 -5.68 -9.83 2.08
C GLY A 74 -7.17 -9.53 1.95
N ALA A 75 -7.66 -8.55 2.69
CA ALA A 75 -9.05 -8.10 2.63
C ALA A 75 -9.44 -7.48 1.28
N VAL A 76 -8.45 -7.01 0.51
CA VAL A 76 -8.59 -6.52 -0.86
C VAL A 76 -7.71 -7.35 -1.78
N THR A 77 -8.30 -7.97 -2.79
CA THR A 77 -7.60 -8.78 -3.79
C THR A 77 -7.94 -8.32 -5.20
N GLY A 78 -7.06 -8.67 -6.14
CA GLY A 78 -7.25 -8.35 -7.56
C GLY A 78 -6.88 -6.90 -7.91
N GLY A 79 -7.32 -6.48 -9.10
CA GLY A 79 -6.94 -5.21 -9.70
C GLY A 79 -5.73 -5.35 -10.64
N THR A 80 -5.68 -4.50 -11.65
CA THR A 80 -4.66 -4.56 -12.72
C THR A 80 -3.25 -4.29 -12.22
N THR A 81 -3.12 -3.52 -11.14
CA THR A 81 -1.83 -3.20 -10.51
C THR A 81 -1.38 -4.23 -9.47
N GLU A 82 -2.18 -5.27 -9.22
CA GLU A 82 -1.86 -6.33 -8.24
C GLU A 82 -1.29 -5.77 -6.93
N PRO A 83 -2.03 -4.87 -6.23
CA PRO A 83 -1.48 -4.19 -5.08
C PRO A 83 -1.20 -5.17 -3.93
N LEU A 84 -0.01 -5.06 -3.37
CA LEU A 84 0.37 -5.71 -2.13
C LEU A 84 0.55 -4.65 -1.05
N TYR A 85 -0.18 -4.77 0.05
CA TYR A 85 -0.12 -3.83 1.17
C TYR A 85 -0.20 -4.58 2.49
N ALA A 86 0.88 -4.54 3.24
CA ALA A 86 0.97 -5.21 4.54
C ALA A 86 1.52 -4.27 5.61
N ASP A 87 0.97 -4.38 6.83
CA ASP A 87 1.51 -3.76 8.04
C ASP A 87 2.24 -4.84 8.84
N ILE A 88 3.53 -4.62 9.07
CA ILE A 88 4.47 -5.58 9.65
C ILE A 88 4.92 -5.06 11.01
N HIS A 89 4.82 -5.92 12.00
CA HIS A 89 5.35 -5.70 13.35
C HIS A 89 6.41 -6.74 13.65
N LEU A 90 7.61 -6.29 13.96
CA LEU A 90 8.75 -7.13 14.35
C LEU A 90 9.10 -6.88 15.82
N GLU A 91 9.22 -7.95 16.56
CA GLU A 91 9.76 -7.92 17.94
C GLU A 91 11.25 -7.55 17.95
N PRO A 92 11.79 -7.14 19.11
CA PRO A 92 13.22 -6.87 19.21
C PRO A 92 14.10 -8.02 18.69
N ASN A 93 15.04 -7.70 17.82
CA ASN A 93 15.99 -8.61 17.18
C ASN A 93 15.36 -9.74 16.35
N ALA A 94 14.08 -9.66 16.01
CA ALA A 94 13.42 -10.62 15.14
C ALA A 94 13.87 -10.50 13.69
N GLN A 95 13.77 -11.60 12.97
CA GLN A 95 13.94 -11.64 11.52
C GLN A 95 12.64 -12.10 10.86
N LEU A 96 12.37 -11.61 9.66
CA LEU A 96 11.20 -11.95 8.87
C LEU A 96 11.58 -12.03 7.40
N SER A 97 11.25 -13.16 6.77
CA SER A 97 11.31 -13.30 5.31
C SER A 97 9.89 -13.25 4.75
N LEU A 98 9.71 -12.46 3.69
CA LEU A 98 8.45 -12.32 2.97
C LEU A 98 8.69 -12.42 1.46
N PRO A 99 7.89 -13.22 0.74
CA PRO A 99 7.96 -13.25 -0.72
C PRO A 99 7.31 -12.00 -1.32
N VAL A 100 7.91 -11.49 -2.39
CA VAL A 100 7.34 -10.46 -3.25
C VAL A 100 7.51 -10.90 -4.69
N ALA A 101 6.44 -10.90 -5.46
CA ALA A 101 6.49 -11.35 -6.84
C ALA A 101 7.39 -10.41 -7.70
N PRO A 102 8.34 -10.95 -8.49
CA PRO A 102 9.31 -10.15 -9.24
C PRO A 102 8.76 -9.04 -10.14
N PRO A 103 7.54 -9.16 -10.73
CA PRO A 103 6.97 -8.08 -11.54
C PRO A 103 6.50 -6.85 -10.76
N LEU A 104 6.50 -6.91 -9.42
CA LEU A 104 6.02 -5.82 -8.59
C LEU A 104 7.18 -4.91 -8.17
N ASN A 105 7.02 -3.61 -8.37
CA ASN A 105 7.88 -2.64 -7.69
C ASN A 105 7.49 -2.58 -6.22
N ALA A 106 8.46 -2.63 -5.33
CA ALA A 106 8.23 -2.69 -3.90
C ALA A 106 8.96 -1.58 -3.13
N MET A 107 8.39 -1.18 -2.01
CA MET A 107 9.01 -0.29 -1.05
C MET A 107 8.63 -0.65 0.39
N LEU A 108 9.50 -0.29 1.32
CA LEU A 108 9.28 -0.37 2.75
C LEU A 108 9.17 1.03 3.34
N TYR A 109 8.16 1.26 4.17
CA TYR A 109 8.04 2.49 4.94
C TYR A 109 8.15 2.18 6.42
N LEU A 110 9.34 2.40 6.99
CA LEU A 110 9.59 2.21 8.41
C LEU A 110 9.01 3.40 9.19
N TYR A 111 8.00 3.16 10.03
CA TYR A 111 7.35 4.23 10.78
C TYR A 111 7.60 4.20 12.29
N GLU A 112 8.19 3.09 12.82
CA GLU A 112 8.57 3.00 14.23
C GLU A 112 9.72 2.01 14.42
N GLY A 113 10.62 2.30 15.37
CA GLY A 113 11.75 1.43 15.69
C GLY A 113 12.89 1.49 14.69
N ASN A 114 13.60 0.40 14.53
CA ASN A 114 14.69 0.27 13.56
C ASN A 114 14.73 -1.14 12.94
N ALA A 115 15.03 -1.19 11.66
CA ALA A 115 15.18 -2.43 10.90
C ALA A 115 16.18 -2.26 9.76
N SER A 116 16.73 -3.37 9.33
CA SER A 116 17.61 -3.47 8.16
C SER A 116 17.05 -4.45 7.13
N LEU A 117 17.30 -4.17 5.87
CA LEU A 117 17.19 -5.14 4.79
C LEU A 117 18.46 -5.99 4.77
N VAL A 118 18.31 -7.30 4.73
CA VAL A 118 19.43 -8.24 4.70
C VAL A 118 19.56 -8.81 3.28
N THR A 119 20.74 -8.68 2.69
CA THR A 119 21.04 -9.21 1.35
C THR A 119 22.37 -9.98 1.41
N GLY A 120 22.29 -11.30 1.46
CA GLY A 120 23.47 -12.13 1.74
C GLY A 120 24.09 -11.80 3.10
N GLU A 121 25.36 -11.41 3.12
CA GLU A 121 26.06 -10.97 4.33
C GLU A 121 25.88 -9.47 4.65
N ALA A 122 25.32 -8.71 3.73
CA ALA A 122 25.13 -7.26 3.89
C ALA A 122 23.83 -6.93 4.62
N GLN A 123 23.89 -5.88 5.45
CA GLN A 123 22.71 -5.29 6.09
C GLN A 123 22.64 -3.80 5.74
N THR A 124 21.54 -3.40 5.12
CA THR A 124 21.26 -2.01 4.78
C THR A 124 20.20 -1.46 5.72
N GLN A 125 20.59 -0.49 6.54
CA GLN A 125 19.68 0.16 7.50
C GLN A 125 18.54 0.88 6.77
N LEU A 126 17.29 0.57 7.12
CA LEU A 126 16.13 1.30 6.64
C LEU A 126 16.05 2.69 7.29
N ARG A 127 15.72 3.69 6.48
CA ARG A 127 15.51 5.06 6.98
C ARG A 127 14.12 5.17 7.59
N LEU A 128 14.07 5.65 8.84
CA LEU A 128 12.81 5.93 9.55
C LEU A 128 12.04 7.07 8.87
N SER A 129 10.73 6.93 8.78
CA SER A 129 9.80 7.92 8.18
C SER A 129 10.15 8.28 6.73
N ALA A 130 10.66 7.31 5.99
CA ALA A 130 11.03 7.45 4.59
C ALA A 130 10.60 6.22 3.76
N ALA A 131 10.33 6.44 2.48
CA ALA A 131 10.18 5.36 1.52
C ALA A 131 11.58 4.78 1.21
N ASN A 132 11.76 3.51 1.52
CA ASN A 132 12.94 2.73 1.18
C ASN A 132 12.59 1.88 -0.04
N LEU A 133 12.99 2.32 -1.22
CA LEU A 133 12.72 1.60 -2.46
C LEU A 133 13.57 0.33 -2.49
N LEU A 134 13.00 -0.75 -3.00
CA LEU A 134 13.67 -2.03 -3.17
C LEU A 134 14.06 -2.23 -4.63
N ASP A 135 15.18 -2.90 -4.83
CA ASP A 135 15.61 -3.38 -6.14
C ASP A 135 14.86 -4.67 -6.52
N ASP A 136 15.10 -5.17 -7.73
CA ASP A 136 14.50 -6.41 -8.23
C ASP A 136 14.85 -7.60 -7.34
N GLY A 137 13.86 -8.42 -7.05
CA GLY A 137 14.00 -9.61 -6.22
C GLY A 137 12.66 -10.32 -6.03
N ASP A 138 12.69 -11.48 -5.41
CA ASP A 138 11.52 -12.32 -5.14
C ASP A 138 11.27 -12.52 -3.62
N GLU A 139 12.19 -12.03 -2.79
CA GLU A 139 12.14 -12.15 -1.33
C GLU A 139 12.68 -10.90 -0.64
N ILE A 140 12.06 -10.54 0.45
CA ILE A 140 12.52 -9.50 1.38
C ILE A 140 12.89 -10.15 2.69
N LEU A 141 14.16 -10.04 3.10
CA LEU A 141 14.60 -10.45 4.43
C LEU A 141 14.84 -9.23 5.31
N LEU A 142 14.08 -9.13 6.38
CA LEU A 142 14.15 -8.05 7.36
C LEU A 142 14.80 -8.52 8.65
N ALA A 143 15.58 -7.64 9.28
CA ALA A 143 16.10 -7.82 10.62
C ALA A 143 15.77 -6.58 11.46
N ALA A 144 15.01 -6.77 12.53
CA ALA A 144 14.71 -5.71 13.48
C ALA A 144 15.89 -5.47 14.45
N GLY A 145 16.05 -4.23 14.85
CA GLY A 145 16.99 -3.88 15.90
C GLY A 145 16.45 -4.12 17.33
N PRO A 146 17.19 -3.67 18.35
CA PRO A 146 16.86 -3.96 19.76
C PRO A 146 15.54 -3.39 20.27
N SER A 147 14.97 -2.41 19.60
CA SER A 147 13.66 -1.82 19.93
C SER A 147 12.50 -2.41 19.15
N GLY A 148 12.75 -3.40 18.30
CA GLY A 148 11.77 -3.87 17.34
C GLY A 148 11.54 -2.88 16.20
N ALA A 149 10.55 -3.17 15.34
CA ALA A 149 10.22 -2.30 14.22
C ALA A 149 8.75 -2.42 13.82
N ARG A 150 8.20 -1.33 13.27
CA ARG A 150 6.92 -1.34 12.57
C ARG A 150 7.08 -0.68 11.22
N LEU A 151 6.61 -1.36 10.18
CA LEU A 151 6.81 -0.91 8.81
C LEU A 151 5.67 -1.37 7.90
N LEU A 152 5.46 -0.61 6.85
CA LEU A 152 4.56 -1.01 5.77
C LEU A 152 5.39 -1.61 4.64
N LEU A 153 4.93 -2.72 4.09
CA LEU A 153 5.33 -3.23 2.78
C LEU A 153 4.27 -2.82 1.78
N ILE A 154 4.68 -2.11 0.75
CA ILE A 154 3.82 -1.65 -0.33
C ILE A 154 4.45 -2.09 -1.63
N ALA A 155 3.69 -2.84 -2.43
CA ALA A 155 4.15 -3.22 -3.76
C ALA A 155 3.00 -3.19 -4.78
N GLY A 156 3.35 -3.14 -6.05
CA GLY A 156 2.38 -3.16 -7.13
C GLY A 156 3.03 -3.23 -8.50
N ARG A 157 2.29 -3.72 -9.47
CA ARG A 157 2.73 -3.76 -10.86
C ARG A 157 2.82 -2.35 -11.43
N PRO A 158 3.96 -1.94 -12.02
CA PRO A 158 4.09 -0.63 -12.67
C PRO A 158 3.13 -0.52 -13.83
N ILE A 159 2.42 0.63 -13.90
CA ILE A 159 1.48 0.93 -14.99
C ILE A 159 2.23 1.31 -16.27
N GLY A 160 3.35 2.03 -16.16
CA GLY A 160 4.16 2.43 -17.30
C GLY A 160 3.52 3.50 -18.21
N GLU A 161 2.48 4.17 -17.77
CA GLU A 161 1.76 5.21 -18.52
C GLU A 161 2.17 6.61 -18.08
N PRO A 162 1.97 7.65 -18.93
CA PRO A 162 2.16 9.04 -18.55
C PRO A 162 1.31 9.43 -17.34
N ILE A 163 1.84 10.32 -16.50
CA ILE A 163 1.15 10.80 -15.29
C ILE A 163 1.09 12.32 -15.34
N VAL A 164 -0.13 12.85 -15.24
CA VAL A 164 -0.40 14.27 -15.00
C VAL A 164 -1.27 14.39 -13.77
N GLN A 165 -0.81 15.15 -12.78
CA GLN A 165 -1.52 15.33 -11.51
C GLN A 165 -1.86 16.80 -11.29
N TYR A 166 -3.09 17.06 -10.82
CA TYR A 166 -3.50 18.36 -10.31
C TYR A 166 -4.50 18.18 -9.16
N GLY A 167 -4.13 18.64 -7.96
CA GLY A 167 -4.94 18.40 -6.75
C GLY A 167 -5.19 16.91 -6.55
N PRO A 168 -6.46 16.49 -6.37
CA PRO A 168 -6.81 15.08 -6.18
C PRO A 168 -6.90 14.28 -7.50
N PHE A 169 -6.75 14.94 -8.66
CA PHE A 169 -6.90 14.28 -9.95
C PHE A 169 -5.55 13.76 -10.47
N VAL A 170 -5.54 12.51 -10.91
CA VAL A 170 -4.39 11.88 -11.57
C VAL A 170 -4.87 11.27 -12.88
N MET A 171 -4.41 11.84 -13.99
CA MET A 171 -4.80 11.47 -15.35
C MET A 171 -3.55 11.19 -16.19
N ASN A 172 -3.72 10.92 -17.48
CA ASN A 172 -2.62 10.67 -18.40
C ASN A 172 -2.24 11.90 -19.23
N THR A 173 -3.17 12.87 -19.40
CA THR A 173 -2.95 14.11 -20.14
C THR A 173 -3.47 15.35 -19.40
N ARG A 174 -3.05 16.53 -19.83
CA ARG A 174 -3.53 17.81 -19.29
C ARG A 174 -4.99 18.06 -19.65
N GLU A 175 -5.40 17.67 -20.84
CA GLU A 175 -6.76 17.81 -21.35
C GLU A 175 -7.74 17.01 -20.49
N GLU A 176 -7.34 15.82 -20.05
CA GLU A 176 -8.11 14.98 -19.12
C GLU A 176 -8.23 15.63 -17.73
N ILE A 177 -7.18 16.27 -17.21
CA ILE A 177 -7.24 17.06 -15.97
C ILE A 177 -8.23 18.23 -16.11
N GLU A 178 -8.15 18.97 -17.21
CA GLU A 178 -9.07 20.09 -17.48
C GLU A 178 -10.53 19.60 -17.57
N GLN A 179 -10.74 18.44 -18.17
CA GLN A 179 -12.07 17.83 -18.24
C GLN A 179 -12.57 17.44 -16.84
N ALA A 180 -11.74 16.79 -16.03
CA ALA A 180 -12.09 16.43 -14.67
C ALA A 180 -12.46 17.65 -13.80
N LEU A 181 -11.74 18.76 -13.96
CA LEU A 181 -12.05 20.02 -13.28
C LEU A 181 -13.41 20.60 -13.72
N ARG A 182 -13.69 20.61 -15.03
CA ARG A 182 -14.99 21.04 -15.55
C ARG A 182 -16.14 20.17 -15.02
N ASP A 183 -15.93 18.86 -14.99
CA ASP A 183 -16.94 17.91 -14.50
C ASP A 183 -17.19 18.07 -13.00
N TYR A 184 -16.15 18.33 -12.22
CA TYR A 184 -16.28 18.67 -10.80
C TYR A 184 -17.07 19.96 -10.59
N GLN A 185 -16.71 21.06 -11.29
CA GLN A 185 -17.38 22.36 -11.17
C GLN A 185 -18.85 22.34 -11.59
N THR A 186 -19.20 21.49 -12.54
CA THR A 186 -20.57 21.36 -13.06
C THR A 186 -21.37 20.24 -12.36
N GLY A 187 -20.83 19.60 -11.34
CA GLY A 187 -21.48 18.51 -10.60
C GLY A 187 -21.60 17.19 -11.38
N ARG A 188 -20.92 17.06 -12.50
CA ARG A 188 -20.95 15.84 -13.34
C ARG A 188 -19.95 14.76 -12.93
N LEU A 189 -18.96 15.10 -12.11
CA LEU A 189 -17.89 14.17 -11.72
C LEU A 189 -18.45 12.90 -11.07
N THR A 190 -19.46 13.07 -10.22
CA THR A 190 -20.10 11.99 -9.44
C THR A 190 -21.48 11.62 -9.94
N ALA A 191 -21.91 12.18 -11.07
CA ALA A 191 -23.19 11.82 -11.67
C ALA A 191 -23.19 10.35 -12.13
N ALA A 192 -24.24 9.63 -11.79
CA ALA A 192 -24.42 8.21 -12.12
C ALA A 192 -24.66 8.02 -13.62
#